data_4d4f742a9085fcb902c60c5f5bd8a70f
#
_entry.id   4d4f742a9085fcb902c60c5f5bd8a70f
#
_cell.length_a   1.000
_cell.length_b   1.000
_cell.length_c   1.000
_cell.angle_alpha   90.00
_cell.angle_beta   90.00
_cell.angle_gamma   90.00
#
_symmetry.space_group_name_H-M   'P 1'
#
loop_
_entity.id
_entity.type
_entity.pdbx_description
1 polymer ?
#
loop_
_entity_poly.entity_id
_entity_poly.type
_entity_poly.pdbx_seq_one_letter_code
_entity_poly.pdbx_strand_id
1 'polypeptide(L)'
;MATLAAIRPSDSRLGARLKVGGTGGRIARKTVAAGAGRRTTSTRRGPVSIRAHASSSSPSITSAPDGSREADVLNALRNVIDPDFGEDIVNCGFVKDLRVSDAGDVTFTLELTTPACPVKEEFDRLSRQFVTALEWAKSCNVNMTAQPVTNDMPDAVEGLKSVRHIIAVSSCKGGVGKSTTSVNLAYTLRMMGAKVGIFDADVFGPSLPSMTSPEQAVLQMDKETGAITPTEYEGVGIVSFGFAGQGSAIMRGPMVSGLINQMLTTTAWGDLDYLIIDMPPGTGDVQLTICQVLPITAAVVVTTPQKLAFIDVEKGVRMFSKLRVPCVAVVENMSYFDGDDGKRYKPFGEGSGQRICDDYGVPNLFQMPIVPDLSACGDTGRPLVLVDPAGDVAQIYGAAAAKVVQEVAKLQAGPKGSLALDEEGVAGVDGALRVQLADEGGMPFYVRGCDVRRSDKSATADGESKKADFLMDGVTPVPDDIAPVEAHVVGNYAVQISWPDGFSQVATFAQIQALSRLPAGAKVEA
;
A
#
# COMPACT_ATOMS: atom_id res chain seq x y z
N MET A 1 -28.19 52.05 14.21
CA MET A 1 -29.37 52.16 15.09
C MET A 1 -30.44 51.24 14.55
N ALA A 2 -30.76 50.19 15.25
CA ALA A 2 -31.94 49.33 15.31
C ALA A 2 -31.47 47.95 15.80
N THR A 3 -31.46 47.73 17.00
CA THR A 3 -32.31 47.12 18.04
C THR A 3 -32.42 45.61 17.93
N LEU A 4 -31.66 44.94 18.82
CA LEU A 4 -31.79 43.54 19.22
C LEU A 4 -33.15 43.30 19.88
N ALA A 5 -33.79 42.16 19.55
CA ALA A 5 -34.84 41.56 20.38
C ALA A 5 -34.46 40.13 20.73
N ALA A 6 -34.27 39.90 22.00
CA ALA A 6 -34.04 38.59 22.63
C ALA A 6 -35.37 37.89 22.87
N ILE A 7 -35.45 36.60 22.55
CA ILE A 7 -36.55 35.71 22.98
C ILE A 7 -35.97 34.66 23.92
N ARG A 8 -36.47 34.62 25.16
CA ARG A 8 -36.19 33.61 26.20
C ARG A 8 -37.18 32.44 26.07
N PRO A 9 -36.80 31.25 26.54
CA PRO A 9 -37.61 30.02 26.45
C PRO A 9 -38.60 29.92 27.62
N SER A 10 -39.77 29.34 27.35
CA SER A 10 -40.77 28.97 28.35
C SER A 10 -40.70 27.50 28.68
N ASP A 11 -40.65 27.23 29.97
CA ASP A 11 -40.86 25.92 30.62
C ASP A 11 -42.26 25.35 30.34
N SER A 12 -42.33 24.04 30.12
CA SER A 12 -43.50 23.23 30.57
C SER A 12 -43.11 21.78 30.84
N ARG A 13 -43.13 21.46 32.13
CA ARG A 13 -43.08 20.09 32.69
C ARG A 13 -44.42 19.42 32.39
N LEU A 14 -44.36 18.13 32.00
CA LEU A 14 -45.42 17.15 32.32
C LEU A 14 -44.82 15.76 32.40
N GLY A 15 -44.80 15.24 33.61
CA GLY A 15 -44.39 13.87 33.92
C GLY A 15 -45.57 12.91 33.74
N ALA A 16 -45.26 11.73 33.20
CA ALA A 16 -46.13 10.57 33.29
C ALA A 16 -45.31 9.36 33.72
N ARG A 17 -45.53 8.90 34.95
CA ARG A 17 -45.09 7.62 35.47
C ARG A 17 -45.96 6.52 34.88
N LEU A 18 -45.39 5.48 34.27
CA LEU A 18 -46.05 4.21 34.04
C LEU A 18 -45.35 3.11 34.86
N LYS A 19 -46.16 2.46 35.69
CA LYS A 19 -45.84 1.30 36.56
C LYS A 19 -45.60 0.07 35.71
N VAL A 20 -44.53 -0.63 35.99
CA VAL A 20 -44.29 -1.99 35.46
C VAL A 20 -44.78 -3.00 36.51
N GLY A 21 -45.72 -3.82 36.11
CA GLY A 21 -46.15 -5.00 36.86
C GLY A 21 -45.31 -6.20 36.44
N GLY A 22 -44.72 -6.85 37.47
CA GLY A 22 -43.98 -8.08 37.27
C GLY A 22 -44.86 -9.32 37.22
N THR A 23 -44.52 -10.29 36.41
CA THR A 23 -44.89 -11.69 36.59
C THR A 23 -43.67 -12.56 36.29
N GLY A 24 -43.29 -13.34 37.28
CA GLY A 24 -42.18 -14.27 37.22
C GLY A 24 -42.48 -15.51 36.39
N GLY A 25 -41.51 -15.98 35.66
CA GLY A 25 -41.49 -17.29 35.02
C GLY A 25 -40.15 -17.95 35.25
N ARG A 26 -40.09 -18.91 36.16
CA ARG A 26 -38.97 -19.84 36.36
C ARG A 26 -38.81 -20.69 35.11
N ILE A 27 -37.61 -20.70 34.54
CA ILE A 27 -37.21 -21.74 33.57
C ILE A 27 -35.97 -22.46 34.11
N ALA A 28 -36.09 -23.77 34.16
CA ALA A 28 -35.21 -24.73 34.80
C ALA A 28 -33.82 -24.82 34.11
N ARG A 29 -32.80 -24.93 34.95
CA ARG A 29 -31.45 -25.38 34.55
C ARG A 29 -31.51 -26.87 34.21
N LYS A 30 -31.18 -27.22 32.96
CA LYS A 30 -30.73 -28.56 32.61
C LYS A 30 -29.21 -28.57 32.51
N THR A 31 -28.62 -29.23 33.46
CA THR A 31 -27.22 -29.70 33.42
C THR A 31 -27.10 -30.80 32.40
N VAL A 32 -26.20 -30.66 31.43
CA VAL A 32 -25.75 -31.76 30.59
C VAL A 32 -24.27 -31.98 30.83
N ALA A 33 -23.99 -33.26 31.09
CA ALA A 33 -22.74 -33.81 31.54
C ALA A 33 -21.60 -33.72 30.50
N ALA A 34 -20.40 -33.69 31.02
CA ALA A 34 -19.14 -33.78 30.29
C ALA A 34 -19.06 -35.06 29.43
N GLY A 35 -18.67 -34.88 28.20
CA GLY A 35 -18.29 -35.93 27.26
C GLY A 35 -16.91 -35.64 26.68
N ALA A 36 -16.04 -36.63 26.81
CA ALA A 36 -14.62 -36.66 26.58
C ALA A 36 -14.14 -36.31 25.16
N GLY A 37 -13.00 -35.65 25.11
CA GLY A 37 -11.88 -35.96 24.24
C GLY A 37 -12.13 -35.92 22.71
N ARG A 38 -11.82 -34.79 22.06
CA ARG A 38 -11.29 -34.79 20.71
C ARG A 38 -9.98 -34.00 20.69
N ARG A 39 -8.89 -34.74 20.52
CA ARG A 39 -7.59 -34.19 20.13
C ARG A 39 -7.78 -33.51 18.77
N THR A 40 -7.70 -32.21 18.71
CA THR A 40 -7.50 -31.48 17.47
C THR A 40 -6.01 -31.55 17.12
N THR A 41 -5.69 -32.34 16.13
CA THR A 41 -4.38 -32.34 15.48
C THR A 41 -4.24 -30.98 14.78
N SER A 42 -3.41 -30.12 15.35
CA SER A 42 -2.90 -28.92 14.70
C SER A 42 -2.06 -29.36 13.50
N THR A 43 -2.61 -29.27 12.31
CA THR A 43 -1.82 -29.37 11.07
C THR A 43 -1.01 -28.08 10.94
N ARG A 44 0.27 -28.14 11.30
CA ARG A 44 1.28 -27.14 10.96
C ARG A 44 1.24 -26.94 9.45
N ARG A 45 0.77 -25.79 8.97
CA ARG A 45 1.03 -25.34 7.61
C ARG A 45 2.48 -24.89 7.58
N GLY A 46 3.32 -25.65 6.90
CA GLY A 46 4.70 -25.26 6.56
C GLY A 46 4.71 -23.99 5.70
N PRO A 47 5.88 -23.37 5.53
CA PRO A 47 6.02 -22.15 4.72
C PRO A 47 5.50 -22.45 3.31
N VAL A 48 4.54 -21.63 2.86
CA VAL A 48 4.03 -21.69 1.49
C VAL A 48 5.15 -21.18 0.58
N SER A 49 5.85 -22.08 -0.04
CA SER A 49 6.75 -21.78 -1.16
C SER A 49 5.86 -21.31 -2.31
N ILE A 50 5.84 -20.03 -2.57
CA ILE A 50 5.21 -19.46 -3.76
C ILE A 50 6.09 -19.86 -4.94
N ARG A 51 5.76 -20.96 -5.59
CA ARG A 51 6.25 -21.25 -6.93
C ARG A 51 5.53 -20.28 -7.86
N ALA A 52 6.28 -19.42 -8.53
CA ALA A 52 5.80 -18.66 -9.66
C ALA A 52 5.21 -19.65 -10.70
N HIS A 53 3.90 -19.63 -10.86
CA HIS A 53 3.25 -20.34 -11.96
C HIS A 53 3.39 -19.48 -13.21
N ALA A 54 4.11 -20.01 -14.18
CA ALA A 54 4.23 -19.43 -15.51
C ALA A 54 2.85 -19.42 -16.19
N SER A 55 2.23 -18.24 -16.27
CA SER A 55 1.21 -17.96 -17.26
C SER A 55 1.86 -17.96 -18.65
N SER A 56 1.07 -18.16 -19.71
CA SER A 56 1.46 -18.34 -21.12
C SER A 56 2.19 -17.15 -21.77
N SER A 57 3.18 -16.59 -21.10
CA SER A 57 4.15 -15.65 -21.65
C SER A 57 5.24 -16.47 -22.38
N SER A 58 5.74 -15.96 -23.48
CA SER A 58 6.91 -16.53 -24.16
C SER A 58 8.05 -16.74 -23.16
N PRO A 59 8.82 -17.83 -23.22
CA PRO A 59 9.89 -18.07 -22.29
C PRO A 59 10.93 -16.95 -22.35
N SER A 60 11.41 -16.52 -21.18
CA SER A 60 12.52 -15.56 -21.11
C SER A 60 13.79 -16.18 -21.67
N ILE A 61 14.53 -15.40 -22.45
CA ILE A 61 15.80 -15.84 -23.03
C ILE A 61 16.91 -15.24 -22.19
N THR A 62 17.53 -16.06 -21.36
CA THR A 62 18.64 -15.67 -20.47
C THR A 62 20.01 -16.15 -20.97
N SER A 63 20.03 -17.08 -21.92
CA SER A 63 21.25 -17.63 -22.51
C SER A 63 21.04 -18.06 -23.95
N ALA A 64 22.09 -18.01 -24.74
CA ALA A 64 22.17 -18.54 -26.11
C ALA A 64 23.48 -19.32 -26.28
N PRO A 65 23.63 -20.15 -27.35
CA PRO A 65 24.86 -20.88 -27.60
C PRO A 65 26.07 -19.94 -27.69
N ASP A 66 27.18 -20.30 -27.04
CA ASP A 66 28.40 -19.51 -27.06
C ASP A 66 28.90 -19.27 -28.48
N GLY A 67 29.25 -18.03 -28.79
CA GLY A 67 29.71 -17.61 -30.11
C GLY A 67 28.58 -17.41 -31.14
N SER A 68 27.31 -17.48 -30.74
CA SER A 68 26.18 -17.09 -31.59
C SER A 68 25.95 -15.58 -31.53
N ARG A 69 25.36 -15.02 -32.61
CA ARG A 69 24.96 -13.60 -32.62
C ARG A 69 23.92 -13.27 -31.54
N GLU A 70 23.09 -14.24 -31.20
CA GLU A 70 22.13 -14.10 -30.09
C GLU A 70 22.86 -13.94 -28.73
N ALA A 71 23.95 -14.69 -28.50
CA ALA A 71 24.77 -14.52 -27.31
C ALA A 71 25.44 -13.13 -27.23
N ASP A 72 25.92 -12.61 -28.38
CA ASP A 72 26.48 -11.25 -28.44
C ASP A 72 25.42 -10.21 -28.07
N VAL A 73 24.18 -10.35 -28.59
CA VAL A 73 23.07 -9.45 -28.24
C VAL A 73 22.72 -9.53 -26.76
N LEU A 74 22.60 -10.73 -26.18
CA LEU A 74 22.30 -10.88 -24.75
C LEU A 74 23.41 -10.26 -23.89
N ASN A 75 24.70 -10.44 -24.27
CA ASN A 75 25.82 -9.83 -23.57
C ASN A 75 25.78 -8.29 -23.67
N ALA A 76 25.41 -7.73 -24.81
CA ALA A 76 25.23 -6.30 -25.00
C ALA A 76 24.08 -5.77 -24.09
N LEU A 77 22.94 -6.49 -24.05
CA LEU A 77 21.77 -6.12 -23.25
C LEU A 77 22.02 -6.23 -21.73
N ARG A 78 23.00 -7.03 -21.26
CA ARG A 78 23.41 -7.06 -19.84
C ARG A 78 24.00 -5.75 -19.33
N ASN A 79 24.34 -4.81 -20.22
CA ASN A 79 24.75 -3.46 -19.82
C ASN A 79 23.55 -2.56 -19.49
N VAL A 80 22.32 -3.00 -19.77
CA VAL A 80 21.10 -2.28 -19.41
C VAL A 80 20.66 -2.75 -18.04
N ILE A 81 20.95 -1.96 -17.01
CA ILE A 81 20.64 -2.29 -15.62
C ILE A 81 19.30 -1.70 -15.24
N ASP A 82 18.44 -2.52 -14.64
CA ASP A 82 17.21 -2.05 -14.01
C ASP A 82 17.55 -1.37 -12.66
N PRO A 83 17.24 -0.08 -12.49
CA PRO A 83 17.56 0.63 -11.27
C PRO A 83 16.75 0.15 -10.05
N ASP A 84 15.63 -0.56 -10.26
CA ASP A 84 14.75 -1.02 -9.18
C ASP A 84 15.21 -2.35 -8.59
N PHE A 85 15.72 -3.24 -9.46
CA PHE A 85 16.21 -4.55 -9.07
C PHE A 85 17.74 -4.56 -8.87
N GLY A 86 18.47 -3.61 -9.49
CA GLY A 86 19.94 -3.58 -9.48
C GLY A 86 20.56 -4.68 -10.34
N GLU A 87 19.75 -5.34 -11.18
CA GLU A 87 20.17 -6.40 -12.10
C GLU A 87 19.94 -5.99 -13.55
N ASP A 88 20.59 -6.69 -14.49
CA ASP A 88 20.41 -6.43 -15.91
C ASP A 88 19.07 -7.00 -16.43
N ILE A 89 18.55 -6.41 -17.52
CA ILE A 89 17.25 -6.77 -18.11
C ILE A 89 17.19 -8.22 -18.62
N VAL A 90 18.34 -8.86 -18.87
CA VAL A 90 18.40 -10.26 -19.29
C VAL A 90 18.20 -11.17 -18.09
N ASN A 91 18.90 -10.91 -16.97
CA ASN A 91 18.74 -11.64 -15.72
C ASN A 91 17.36 -11.40 -15.09
N CYS A 92 16.80 -10.19 -15.21
CA CYS A 92 15.42 -9.90 -14.84
C CYS A 92 14.39 -10.69 -15.67
N GLY A 93 14.82 -11.32 -16.77
CA GLY A 93 13.95 -12.11 -17.64
C GLY A 93 13.01 -11.28 -18.50
N PHE A 94 13.31 -10.00 -18.73
CA PHE A 94 12.48 -9.10 -19.54
C PHE A 94 12.65 -9.34 -21.03
N VAL A 95 13.76 -9.95 -21.48
CA VAL A 95 14.04 -10.21 -22.89
C VAL A 95 13.30 -11.45 -23.35
N LYS A 96 12.44 -11.29 -24.38
CA LYS A 96 11.63 -12.35 -24.99
C LYS A 96 11.82 -12.32 -26.52
N ASP A 97 11.50 -13.43 -27.16
CA ASP A 97 11.38 -13.57 -28.62
C ASP A 97 12.57 -12.97 -29.42
N LEU A 98 13.81 -13.12 -28.90
CA LEU A 98 15.01 -12.63 -29.57
C LEU A 98 15.20 -13.35 -30.92
N ARG A 99 15.35 -12.60 -31.97
CA ARG A 99 15.62 -13.06 -33.34
C ARG A 99 16.70 -12.21 -33.98
N VAL A 100 17.65 -12.85 -34.59
CA VAL A 100 18.74 -12.24 -35.32
C VAL A 100 18.70 -12.75 -36.76
N SER A 101 18.57 -11.84 -37.73
CA SER A 101 18.61 -12.21 -39.17
C SER A 101 20.05 -12.38 -39.65
N ASP A 102 20.23 -13.15 -40.72
CA ASP A 102 21.53 -13.26 -41.42
C ASP A 102 22.04 -11.91 -41.90
N ALA A 103 21.12 -10.98 -42.22
CA ALA A 103 21.43 -9.63 -42.68
C ALA A 103 21.94 -8.71 -41.56
N GLY A 104 21.83 -9.10 -40.27
CA GLY A 104 22.25 -8.31 -39.12
C GLY A 104 21.13 -7.47 -38.51
N ASP A 105 19.85 -7.80 -38.81
CA ASP A 105 18.72 -7.15 -38.15
C ASP A 105 18.36 -7.91 -36.85
N VAL A 106 18.30 -7.20 -35.77
CA VAL A 106 17.98 -7.74 -34.43
C VAL A 106 16.57 -7.29 -34.04
N THR A 107 15.73 -8.24 -33.62
CA THR A 107 14.38 -7.96 -33.11
C THR A 107 14.18 -8.74 -31.83
N PHE A 108 13.66 -8.10 -30.79
CA PHE A 108 13.26 -8.75 -29.55
C PHE A 108 12.13 -7.98 -28.86
N THR A 109 11.50 -8.65 -27.89
CA THR A 109 10.45 -8.08 -27.05
C THR A 109 11.00 -7.82 -25.66
N LEU A 110 10.78 -6.61 -25.12
CA LEU A 110 10.96 -6.31 -23.72
C LEU A 110 9.60 -6.38 -23.01
N GLU A 111 9.41 -7.44 -22.23
CA GLU A 111 8.21 -7.66 -21.43
C GLU A 111 8.41 -7.09 -20.04
N LEU A 112 7.88 -5.91 -19.79
CA LEU A 112 7.98 -5.21 -18.51
C LEU A 112 6.95 -5.75 -17.51
N THR A 113 7.18 -5.52 -16.22
CA THR A 113 6.24 -5.88 -15.16
C THR A 113 4.92 -5.11 -15.25
N THR A 114 4.95 -3.88 -15.78
CA THR A 114 3.77 -2.99 -15.90
C THR A 114 3.90 -2.06 -17.11
N PRO A 115 2.78 -1.68 -17.77
CA PRO A 115 2.82 -0.69 -18.84
C PRO A 115 3.25 0.71 -18.37
N ALA A 116 3.06 1.00 -17.07
CA ALA A 116 3.42 2.27 -16.45
C ALA A 116 4.87 2.32 -15.94
N CYS A 117 5.76 1.44 -16.43
CA CYS A 117 7.17 1.45 -16.02
C CYS A 117 7.81 2.81 -16.34
N PRO A 118 8.34 3.54 -15.34
CA PRO A 118 8.87 4.89 -15.54
C PRO A 118 10.16 4.93 -16.34
N VAL A 119 10.88 3.80 -16.43
CA VAL A 119 12.16 3.67 -17.16
C VAL A 119 12.04 2.99 -18.52
N LYS A 120 10.81 2.76 -19.00
CA LYS A 120 10.57 2.05 -20.27
C LYS A 120 11.27 2.68 -21.47
N GLU A 121 11.24 4.00 -21.57
CA GLU A 121 11.87 4.74 -22.69
C GLU A 121 13.40 4.65 -22.61
N GLU A 122 13.95 4.65 -21.41
CA GLU A 122 15.37 4.48 -21.18
C GLU A 122 15.83 3.06 -21.55
N PHE A 123 15.03 2.05 -21.22
CA PHE A 123 15.31 0.67 -21.64
C PHE A 123 15.30 0.52 -23.16
N ASP A 124 14.33 1.11 -23.85
CA ASP A 124 14.31 1.10 -25.33
C ASP A 124 15.55 1.78 -25.89
N ARG A 125 15.86 2.97 -25.39
CA ARG A 125 17.01 3.77 -25.85
C ARG A 125 18.35 3.05 -25.64
N LEU A 126 18.61 2.55 -24.41
CA LEU A 126 19.85 1.85 -24.08
C LEU A 126 19.97 0.52 -24.82
N SER A 127 18.87 -0.24 -24.93
CA SER A 127 18.86 -1.50 -25.66
C SER A 127 19.26 -1.30 -27.13
N ARG A 128 18.67 -0.30 -27.80
CA ARG A 128 19.04 0.05 -29.17
C ARG A 128 20.51 0.49 -29.25
N GLN A 129 20.97 1.32 -28.32
CA GLN A 129 22.32 1.82 -28.29
C GLN A 129 23.36 0.68 -28.17
N PHE A 130 23.17 -0.24 -27.21
CA PHE A 130 24.14 -1.32 -27.00
C PHE A 130 24.09 -2.38 -28.11
N VAL A 131 22.92 -2.70 -28.66
CA VAL A 131 22.80 -3.68 -29.74
C VAL A 131 23.38 -3.12 -31.05
N THR A 132 23.12 -1.86 -31.40
CA THR A 132 23.67 -1.25 -32.62
C THR A 132 25.17 -0.95 -32.51
N ALA A 133 25.78 -1.02 -31.34
CA ALA A 133 27.23 -0.94 -31.17
C ALA A 133 27.96 -2.24 -31.57
N LEU A 134 27.26 -3.34 -31.78
CA LEU A 134 27.84 -4.58 -32.33
C LEU A 134 28.20 -4.39 -33.82
N GLU A 135 29.43 -4.68 -34.20
CA GLU A 135 29.94 -4.42 -35.55
C GLU A 135 29.08 -5.05 -36.68
N TRP A 136 28.44 -6.19 -36.41
CA TRP A 136 27.61 -6.92 -37.36
C TRP A 136 26.14 -6.51 -37.34
N ALA A 137 25.65 -5.78 -36.29
CA ALA A 137 24.26 -5.39 -36.17
C ALA A 137 23.95 -4.16 -37.02
N LYS A 138 22.97 -4.26 -37.90
CA LYS A 138 22.54 -3.17 -38.78
C LYS A 138 21.35 -2.40 -38.26
N SER A 139 20.45 -3.10 -37.61
CA SER A 139 19.24 -2.51 -37.02
C SER A 139 18.86 -3.22 -35.74
N CYS A 140 18.20 -2.49 -34.83
CA CYS A 140 17.64 -3.01 -33.62
C CYS A 140 16.17 -2.57 -33.50
N ASN A 141 15.26 -3.53 -33.47
CA ASN A 141 13.84 -3.30 -33.27
C ASN A 141 13.40 -3.88 -31.92
N VAL A 142 12.96 -3.01 -31.02
CA VAL A 142 12.50 -3.38 -29.69
C VAL A 142 11.00 -3.24 -29.63
N ASN A 143 10.31 -4.34 -29.31
CA ASN A 143 8.87 -4.35 -29.06
C ASN A 143 8.65 -4.28 -27.54
N MET A 144 8.01 -3.20 -27.08
CA MET A 144 7.71 -3.03 -25.67
C MET A 144 6.34 -3.64 -25.36
N THR A 145 6.30 -4.57 -24.41
CA THR A 145 5.07 -5.18 -23.90
C THR A 145 5.06 -5.19 -22.37
N ALA A 146 3.92 -5.46 -21.79
CA ALA A 146 3.82 -5.71 -20.36
C ALA A 146 3.21 -7.08 -20.13
N GLN A 147 3.55 -7.68 -18.98
CA GLN A 147 2.98 -8.96 -18.57
C GLN A 147 1.46 -8.88 -18.56
N PRO A 148 0.75 -9.92 -19.00
CA PRO A 148 -0.71 -9.97 -18.94
C PRO A 148 -1.19 -9.85 -17.49
N VAL A 149 -2.37 -9.28 -17.29
CA VAL A 149 -3.01 -9.21 -15.98
C VAL A 149 -3.46 -10.62 -15.60
N THR A 150 -2.78 -11.24 -14.67
CA THR A 150 -3.20 -12.49 -14.04
C THR A 150 -3.23 -12.28 -12.54
N ASN A 151 -4.39 -12.42 -11.95
CA ASN A 151 -4.53 -12.42 -10.51
C ASN A 151 -4.78 -13.87 -10.07
N ASP A 152 -3.72 -14.60 -9.77
CA ASP A 152 -3.76 -16.01 -9.36
C ASP A 152 -4.20 -16.19 -7.89
N MET A 153 -4.92 -15.22 -7.34
CA MET A 153 -5.45 -15.33 -5.98
C MET A 153 -6.64 -16.30 -5.95
N PRO A 154 -6.53 -17.47 -5.29
CA PRO A 154 -7.60 -18.49 -5.27
C PRO A 154 -8.92 -17.99 -4.69
N ASP A 155 -8.85 -16.99 -3.80
CA ASP A 155 -9.98 -16.42 -3.07
C ASP A 155 -10.39 -15.02 -3.61
N ALA A 156 -9.88 -14.60 -4.78
CA ALA A 156 -10.22 -13.30 -5.34
C ALA A 156 -11.70 -13.27 -5.74
N VAL A 157 -12.37 -12.24 -5.27
CA VAL A 157 -13.77 -11.97 -5.62
C VAL A 157 -13.90 -11.76 -7.12
N GLU A 158 -14.98 -12.25 -7.72
CA GLU A 158 -15.21 -12.30 -9.18
C GLU A 158 -14.88 -10.97 -9.89
N GLY A 159 -15.37 -9.85 -9.36
CA GLY A 159 -15.14 -8.52 -9.94
C GLY A 159 -13.69 -8.02 -9.89
N LEU A 160 -12.82 -8.66 -9.09
CA LEU A 160 -11.42 -8.24 -8.90
C LEU A 160 -10.40 -9.20 -9.52
N LYS A 161 -10.84 -10.28 -10.15
CA LYS A 161 -9.95 -11.30 -10.75
C LYS A 161 -9.03 -10.74 -11.84
N SER A 162 -9.49 -9.75 -12.57
CA SER A 162 -8.72 -9.08 -13.63
C SER A 162 -8.08 -7.77 -13.17
N VAL A 163 -7.96 -7.52 -11.86
CA VAL A 163 -7.26 -6.36 -11.30
C VAL A 163 -5.90 -6.81 -10.78
N ARG A 164 -4.81 -6.30 -11.37
CA ARG A 164 -3.45 -6.71 -11.00
C ARG A 164 -3.02 -6.19 -9.64
N HIS A 165 -3.18 -4.88 -9.41
CA HIS A 165 -2.74 -4.19 -8.19
C HIS A 165 -3.84 -3.33 -7.62
N ILE A 166 -4.05 -3.45 -6.31
CA ILE A 166 -4.98 -2.62 -5.56
C ILE A 166 -4.16 -1.72 -4.64
N ILE A 167 -4.26 -0.41 -4.85
CA ILE A 167 -3.53 0.60 -4.08
C ILE A 167 -4.51 1.37 -3.20
N ALA A 168 -4.37 1.24 -1.89
CA ALA A 168 -5.15 2.01 -0.94
C ALA A 168 -4.56 3.40 -0.73
N VAL A 169 -5.32 4.46 -0.96
CA VAL A 169 -4.96 5.81 -0.57
C VAL A 169 -5.72 6.16 0.70
N SER A 170 -5.01 6.30 1.80
CA SER A 170 -5.59 6.45 3.13
C SER A 170 -5.11 7.69 3.83
N SER A 171 -5.98 8.26 4.64
CA SER A 171 -5.63 9.29 5.59
C SER A 171 -6.30 9.00 6.93
N CYS A 172 -5.58 9.22 8.00
CA CYS A 172 -6.13 8.98 9.34
C CYS A 172 -6.97 10.16 9.84
N LYS A 173 -7.04 11.25 9.07
CA LYS A 173 -7.78 12.46 9.39
C LYS A 173 -8.51 12.98 8.17
N GLY A 174 -9.72 13.52 8.36
CA GLY A 174 -10.48 14.18 7.31
C GLY A 174 -9.86 15.52 6.88
N GLY A 175 -10.06 15.92 5.63
CA GLY A 175 -9.65 17.23 5.11
C GLY A 175 -8.16 17.41 4.79
N VAL A 176 -7.36 16.33 4.76
CA VAL A 176 -5.92 16.39 4.43
C VAL A 176 -5.63 16.30 2.92
N GLY A 177 -6.65 16.18 2.06
CA GLY A 177 -6.49 16.06 0.61
C GLY A 177 -6.31 14.62 0.10
N LYS A 178 -6.84 13.64 0.83
CA LYS A 178 -6.81 12.21 0.45
C LYS A 178 -7.40 11.98 -0.94
N SER A 179 -8.65 12.37 -1.17
CA SER A 179 -9.36 12.18 -2.44
C SER A 179 -8.71 12.94 -3.59
N THR A 180 -8.18 14.15 -3.32
CA THR A 180 -7.37 14.90 -4.29
C THR A 180 -6.14 14.10 -4.72
N THR A 181 -5.46 13.48 -3.76
CA THR A 181 -4.31 12.62 -4.05
C THR A 181 -4.73 11.36 -4.80
N SER A 182 -5.82 10.69 -4.41
CA SER A 182 -6.35 9.50 -5.07
C SER A 182 -6.65 9.75 -6.55
N VAL A 183 -7.35 10.85 -6.83
CA VAL A 183 -7.73 11.25 -8.19
C VAL A 183 -6.50 11.57 -9.02
N ASN A 184 -5.64 12.50 -8.57
CA ASN A 184 -4.48 12.89 -9.35
C ASN A 184 -3.47 11.74 -9.56
N LEU A 185 -3.30 10.85 -8.58
CA LEU A 185 -2.48 9.65 -8.71
C LEU A 185 -3.06 8.69 -9.77
N ALA A 186 -4.39 8.45 -9.77
CA ALA A 186 -5.04 7.57 -10.73
C ALA A 186 -4.86 8.09 -12.17
N TYR A 187 -5.10 9.38 -12.40
CA TYR A 187 -4.92 9.98 -13.73
C TYR A 187 -3.45 10.02 -14.15
N THR A 188 -2.53 10.24 -13.22
CA THR A 188 -1.10 10.18 -13.52
C THR A 188 -0.69 8.77 -13.97
N LEU A 189 -1.12 7.72 -13.28
CA LEU A 189 -0.87 6.33 -13.70
C LEU A 189 -1.47 6.04 -15.09
N ARG A 190 -2.67 6.58 -15.36
CA ARG A 190 -3.30 6.47 -16.68
C ARG A 190 -2.46 7.17 -17.78
N MET A 191 -1.94 8.37 -17.50
CA MET A 191 -1.04 9.09 -18.43
C MET A 191 0.27 8.35 -18.66
N MET A 192 0.78 7.59 -17.70
CA MET A 192 1.95 6.70 -17.84
C MET A 192 1.64 5.46 -18.69
N GLY A 193 0.38 5.22 -19.06
CA GLY A 193 -0.06 4.15 -19.95
C GLY A 193 -0.71 2.96 -19.28
N ALA A 194 -0.96 2.99 -17.96
CA ALA A 194 -1.67 1.94 -17.26
C ALA A 194 -3.19 1.99 -17.52
N LYS A 195 -3.85 0.85 -17.42
CA LYS A 195 -5.31 0.74 -17.27
C LYS A 195 -5.67 0.93 -15.80
N VAL A 196 -6.44 1.96 -15.49
CA VAL A 196 -6.67 2.40 -14.11
C VAL A 196 -8.15 2.51 -13.81
N GLY A 197 -8.53 2.03 -12.62
CA GLY A 197 -9.82 2.29 -12.00
C GLY A 197 -9.66 3.04 -10.68
N ILE A 198 -10.69 3.75 -10.26
CA ILE A 198 -10.76 4.39 -8.95
C ILE A 198 -12.10 4.08 -8.27
N PHE A 199 -12.03 3.63 -7.02
CA PHE A 199 -13.18 3.35 -6.18
C PHE A 199 -13.20 4.30 -4.98
N ASP A 200 -14.29 5.06 -4.85
CA ASP A 200 -14.55 5.93 -3.71
C ASP A 200 -15.26 5.14 -2.60
N ALA A 201 -14.52 4.81 -1.57
CA ALA A 201 -15.03 4.08 -0.41
C ALA A 201 -15.58 5.00 0.70
N ASP A 202 -15.52 6.32 0.52
CA ASP A 202 -16.11 7.29 1.45
C ASP A 202 -17.60 7.52 1.14
N VAL A 203 -18.43 6.55 1.55
CA VAL A 203 -19.88 6.58 1.29
C VAL A 203 -20.59 7.78 1.95
N PHE A 204 -20.03 8.30 3.06
CA PHE A 204 -20.64 9.42 3.78
C PHE A 204 -20.31 10.78 3.18
N GLY A 205 -19.14 10.91 2.54
CA GLY A 205 -18.69 12.16 1.93
C GLY A 205 -18.04 11.90 0.58
N PRO A 206 -18.78 11.31 -0.40
CA PRO A 206 -18.19 10.93 -1.68
C PRO A 206 -17.65 12.18 -2.40
N SER A 207 -16.38 12.13 -2.78
CA SER A 207 -15.66 13.27 -3.36
C SER A 207 -15.53 13.17 -4.89
N LEU A 208 -15.54 11.98 -5.46
CA LEU A 208 -15.29 11.76 -6.88
C LEU A 208 -16.31 12.44 -7.80
N PRO A 209 -17.61 12.51 -7.47
CA PRO A 209 -18.57 13.23 -8.32
C PRO A 209 -18.29 14.73 -8.48
N SER A 210 -17.58 15.33 -7.51
CA SER A 210 -17.17 16.74 -7.62
C SER A 210 -15.84 16.88 -8.35
N MET A 211 -14.95 15.87 -8.24
CA MET A 211 -13.58 15.92 -8.74
C MET A 211 -13.41 15.38 -10.17
N THR A 212 -14.47 14.78 -10.71
CA THR A 212 -14.49 14.23 -12.07
C THR A 212 -15.79 14.59 -12.76
N SER A 213 -15.76 14.73 -14.08
CA SER A 213 -16.93 15.15 -14.88
C SER A 213 -17.25 14.12 -15.97
N PRO A 214 -17.63 12.87 -15.60
CA PRO A 214 -17.98 11.86 -16.58
C PRO A 214 -19.24 12.25 -17.35
N GLU A 215 -19.32 11.88 -18.64
CA GLU A 215 -20.53 12.13 -19.44
C GLU A 215 -21.76 11.42 -18.86
N GLN A 216 -21.56 10.23 -18.32
CA GLN A 216 -22.59 9.47 -17.61
C GLN A 216 -22.33 9.49 -16.11
N ALA A 217 -22.90 10.46 -15.41
CA ALA A 217 -22.75 10.63 -13.97
C ALA A 217 -23.64 9.69 -13.13
N VAL A 218 -24.07 8.53 -13.67
CA VAL A 218 -24.88 7.54 -12.97
C VAL A 218 -24.34 6.15 -13.23
N LEU A 219 -24.09 5.39 -12.15
CA LEU A 219 -23.70 3.99 -12.25
C LEU A 219 -24.81 3.15 -12.90
N GLN A 220 -24.44 2.35 -13.87
CA GLN A 220 -25.34 1.40 -14.51
C GLN A 220 -25.19 0.04 -13.85
N MET A 221 -26.32 -0.60 -13.59
CA MET A 221 -26.36 -1.96 -13.09
C MET A 221 -27.03 -2.85 -14.13
N ASP A 222 -26.36 -3.90 -14.53
CA ASP A 222 -26.94 -4.92 -15.40
C ASP A 222 -28.05 -5.65 -14.63
N LYS A 223 -29.23 -5.76 -15.27
CA LYS A 223 -30.44 -6.31 -14.62
C LYS A 223 -30.40 -7.83 -14.48
N GLU A 224 -29.63 -8.51 -15.29
CA GLU A 224 -29.56 -9.99 -15.31
C GLU A 224 -28.46 -10.48 -14.36
N THR A 225 -27.30 -9.85 -14.40
CA THR A 225 -26.12 -10.26 -13.61
C THR A 225 -25.98 -9.51 -12.29
N GLY A 226 -26.60 -8.33 -12.15
CA GLY A 226 -26.41 -7.43 -11.03
C GLY A 226 -25.04 -6.73 -11.04
N ALA A 227 -24.27 -6.87 -12.11
CA ALA A 227 -22.95 -6.27 -12.23
C ALA A 227 -23.04 -4.75 -12.39
N ILE A 228 -22.18 -4.03 -11.67
CA ILE A 228 -22.07 -2.58 -11.78
C ILE A 228 -21.05 -2.26 -12.88
N THR A 229 -21.45 -1.44 -13.85
CA THR A 229 -20.53 -0.90 -14.84
C THR A 229 -19.92 0.40 -14.32
N PRO A 230 -18.58 0.53 -14.22
CA PRO A 230 -17.94 1.78 -13.87
C PRO A 230 -18.34 2.89 -14.85
N THR A 231 -18.50 4.11 -14.34
CA THR A 231 -18.52 5.28 -15.22
C THR A 231 -17.09 5.60 -15.65
N GLU A 232 -16.90 6.22 -16.80
CA GLU A 232 -15.57 6.51 -17.33
C GLU A 232 -15.38 8.02 -17.51
N TYR A 233 -14.19 8.51 -17.13
CA TYR A 233 -13.77 9.86 -17.42
C TYR A 233 -12.28 9.85 -17.79
N GLU A 234 -11.94 10.39 -18.97
CA GLU A 234 -10.56 10.46 -19.51
C GLU A 234 -9.79 9.11 -19.43
N GLY A 235 -10.51 8.00 -19.67
CA GLY A 235 -9.95 6.64 -19.71
C GLY A 235 -9.68 6.02 -18.34
N VAL A 236 -10.25 6.56 -17.26
CA VAL A 236 -10.25 5.97 -15.92
C VAL A 236 -11.67 5.52 -15.58
N GLY A 237 -11.82 4.24 -15.19
CA GLY A 237 -13.08 3.70 -14.70
C GLY A 237 -13.34 4.16 -13.27
N ILE A 238 -14.52 4.70 -12.99
CA ILE A 238 -14.85 5.33 -11.70
C ILE A 238 -16.09 4.67 -11.10
N VAL A 239 -15.99 4.30 -9.82
CA VAL A 239 -17.13 3.86 -9.03
C VAL A 239 -17.17 4.65 -7.72
N SER A 240 -18.26 5.33 -7.47
CA SER A 240 -18.54 6.07 -6.24
C SER A 240 -20.00 5.95 -5.89
N PHE A 241 -20.31 5.87 -4.59
CA PHE A 241 -21.69 5.89 -4.11
C PHE A 241 -22.41 7.20 -4.52
N GLY A 242 -21.69 8.29 -4.70
CA GLY A 242 -22.25 9.55 -5.17
C GLY A 242 -22.83 9.50 -6.58
N PHE A 243 -22.44 8.53 -7.40
CA PHE A 243 -23.02 8.27 -8.73
C PHE A 243 -24.20 7.27 -8.69
N ALA A 244 -24.56 6.72 -7.52
CA ALA A 244 -25.66 5.76 -7.42
C ALA A 244 -27.06 6.40 -7.50
N GLY A 245 -27.16 7.71 -7.72
CA GLY A 245 -28.43 8.45 -7.89
C GLY A 245 -29.33 8.48 -6.66
N GLN A 246 -28.87 7.95 -5.54
CA GLN A 246 -29.57 7.98 -4.26
C GLN A 246 -29.03 9.16 -3.44
N GLY A 247 -29.92 10.07 -3.06
CA GLY A 247 -29.59 11.14 -2.11
C GLY A 247 -29.01 10.57 -0.81
N SER A 248 -28.38 11.40 0.01
CA SER A 248 -27.69 11.03 1.24
C SER A 248 -28.52 10.03 2.08
N ALA A 249 -28.16 8.76 2.03
CA ALA A 249 -28.79 7.72 2.82
C ALA A 249 -28.18 7.73 4.23
N ILE A 250 -29.02 7.82 5.25
CA ILE A 250 -28.57 7.62 6.63
C ILE A 250 -28.35 6.12 6.84
N MET A 251 -27.09 5.69 6.74
CA MET A 251 -26.67 4.28 6.94
C MET A 251 -25.85 4.13 8.22
N ARG A 252 -25.98 2.98 8.86
CA ARG A 252 -25.13 2.61 10.01
C ARG A 252 -23.85 1.92 9.52
N GLY A 253 -22.76 2.02 10.29
CA GLY A 253 -21.45 1.47 9.91
C GLY A 253 -21.47 0.06 9.30
N PRO A 254 -22.11 -0.95 9.92
CA PRO A 254 -22.19 -2.31 9.33
C PRO A 254 -22.90 -2.37 7.97
N MET A 255 -23.89 -1.49 7.72
CA MET A 255 -24.56 -1.40 6.42
C MET A 255 -23.64 -0.79 5.36
N VAL A 256 -22.83 0.18 5.75
CA VAL A 256 -21.82 0.82 4.87
C VAL A 256 -20.77 -0.18 4.46
N SER A 257 -20.23 -0.96 5.40
CA SER A 257 -19.25 -2.01 5.09
C SER A 257 -19.82 -3.06 4.12
N GLY A 258 -21.08 -3.47 4.33
CA GLY A 258 -21.77 -4.38 3.40
C GLY A 258 -21.96 -3.79 2.01
N LEU A 259 -22.35 -2.52 1.92
CA LEU A 259 -22.51 -1.81 0.64
C LEU A 259 -21.18 -1.67 -0.11
N ILE A 260 -20.13 -1.24 0.57
CA ILE A 260 -18.79 -1.12 -0.02
C ILE A 260 -18.33 -2.48 -0.55
N ASN A 261 -18.47 -3.53 0.25
CA ASN A 261 -18.11 -4.88 -0.18
C ASN A 261 -18.93 -5.28 -1.42
N GLN A 262 -20.25 -5.09 -1.41
CA GLN A 262 -21.08 -5.38 -2.57
C GLN A 262 -20.62 -4.61 -3.81
N MET A 263 -20.46 -3.28 -3.71
CA MET A 263 -20.02 -2.46 -4.84
C MET A 263 -18.68 -2.90 -5.41
N LEU A 264 -17.70 -3.18 -4.56
CA LEU A 264 -16.37 -3.65 -5.00
C LEU A 264 -16.42 -5.00 -5.68
N THR A 265 -17.24 -5.93 -5.14
CA THR A 265 -17.26 -7.32 -5.60
C THR A 265 -18.13 -7.54 -6.82
N THR A 266 -19.16 -6.71 -7.03
CA THR A 266 -20.08 -6.82 -8.18
C THR A 266 -19.71 -5.88 -9.32
N THR A 267 -18.72 -5.01 -9.16
CA THR A 267 -18.27 -4.13 -10.26
C THR A 267 -17.50 -4.91 -11.31
N ALA A 268 -17.89 -4.75 -12.55
CA ALA A 268 -17.20 -5.29 -13.71
C ALA A 268 -16.03 -4.37 -14.10
N TRP A 269 -14.93 -4.45 -13.36
CA TRP A 269 -13.75 -3.59 -13.56
C TRP A 269 -13.04 -3.83 -14.89
N GLY A 270 -13.17 -5.04 -15.48
CA GLY A 270 -12.35 -5.45 -16.61
C GLY A 270 -10.88 -5.62 -16.23
N ASP A 271 -10.01 -5.65 -17.25
CA ASP A 271 -8.56 -5.78 -17.04
C ASP A 271 -7.98 -4.45 -16.58
N LEU A 272 -7.58 -4.36 -15.31
CA LEU A 272 -6.92 -3.19 -14.74
C LEU A 272 -5.50 -3.52 -14.29
N ASP A 273 -4.56 -2.64 -14.60
CA ASP A 273 -3.21 -2.68 -14.02
C ASP A 273 -3.25 -2.18 -12.56
N TYR A 274 -4.02 -1.11 -12.29
CA TYR A 274 -4.16 -0.50 -10.97
C TYR A 274 -5.61 -0.14 -10.66
N LEU A 275 -6.07 -0.55 -9.48
CA LEU A 275 -7.30 -0.05 -8.87
C LEU A 275 -6.94 0.80 -7.65
N ILE A 276 -7.23 2.09 -7.71
CA ILE A 276 -7.01 3.02 -6.61
C ILE A 276 -8.25 3.01 -5.71
N ILE A 277 -8.05 2.72 -4.44
CA ILE A 277 -9.12 2.78 -3.44
C ILE A 277 -8.97 4.09 -2.66
N ASP A 278 -9.88 5.02 -2.85
CA ASP A 278 -9.99 6.21 -2.01
C ASP A 278 -10.68 5.83 -0.70
N MET A 279 -9.87 5.58 0.35
CA MET A 279 -10.33 5.04 1.63
C MET A 279 -11.17 6.05 2.40
N PRO A 280 -12.13 5.64 3.24
CA PRO A 280 -12.79 6.57 4.14
C PRO A 280 -11.78 7.17 5.13
N PRO A 281 -12.04 8.36 5.71
CA PRO A 281 -11.13 8.98 6.69
C PRO A 281 -11.12 8.20 8.02
N GLY A 282 -9.98 8.28 8.73
CA GLY A 282 -9.81 7.66 10.05
C GLY A 282 -9.15 6.29 10.02
N THR A 283 -9.32 5.51 11.09
CA THR A 283 -8.81 4.13 11.27
C THR A 283 -9.89 3.22 11.83
N GLY A 284 -11.15 3.43 11.41
CA GLY A 284 -12.32 2.74 11.95
C GLY A 284 -12.62 1.41 11.28
N ASP A 285 -13.74 0.81 11.73
CA ASP A 285 -14.18 -0.53 11.30
C ASP A 285 -14.36 -0.67 9.79
N VAL A 286 -14.76 0.41 9.10
CA VAL A 286 -14.95 0.38 7.63
C VAL A 286 -13.60 0.18 6.93
N GLN A 287 -12.55 0.89 7.35
CA GLN A 287 -11.21 0.71 6.79
C GLN A 287 -10.67 -0.69 7.05
N LEU A 288 -10.82 -1.19 8.29
CA LEU A 288 -10.42 -2.55 8.65
C LEU A 288 -11.14 -3.58 7.78
N THR A 289 -12.44 -3.43 7.57
CA THR A 289 -13.23 -4.34 6.72
C THR A 289 -12.73 -4.32 5.27
N ILE A 290 -12.48 -3.14 4.70
CA ILE A 290 -11.94 -3.02 3.34
C ILE A 290 -10.60 -3.75 3.22
N CYS A 291 -9.67 -3.52 4.16
CA CYS A 291 -8.35 -4.16 4.15
C CYS A 291 -8.39 -5.68 4.40
N GLN A 292 -9.45 -6.20 5.03
CA GLN A 292 -9.63 -7.64 5.25
C GLN A 292 -10.26 -8.35 4.06
N VAL A 293 -11.10 -7.64 3.31
CA VAL A 293 -11.83 -8.18 2.15
C VAL A 293 -11.01 -8.08 0.87
N LEU A 294 -10.26 -6.98 0.71
CA LEU A 294 -9.49 -6.73 -0.50
C LEU A 294 -8.04 -7.20 -0.37
N PRO A 295 -7.48 -7.84 -1.39
CA PRO A 295 -6.06 -8.14 -1.46
C PRO A 295 -5.26 -6.87 -1.82
N ILE A 296 -5.18 -5.92 -0.88
CA ILE A 296 -4.49 -4.65 -1.10
C ILE A 296 -3.00 -4.92 -1.29
N THR A 297 -2.46 -4.50 -2.43
CA THR A 297 -1.05 -4.68 -2.78
C THR A 297 -0.16 -3.72 -1.98
N ALA A 298 -0.57 -2.46 -1.86
CA ALA A 298 0.18 -1.42 -1.18
C ALA A 298 -0.71 -0.26 -0.71
N ALA A 299 -0.22 0.53 0.24
CA ALA A 299 -0.90 1.72 0.72
C ALA A 299 -0.04 2.98 0.49
N VAL A 300 -0.71 4.06 0.12
CA VAL A 300 -0.18 5.44 0.10
C VAL A 300 -0.86 6.22 1.22
N VAL A 301 -0.08 6.80 2.11
CA VAL A 301 -0.59 7.50 3.28
C VAL A 301 -0.53 9.01 3.05
N VAL A 302 -1.68 9.68 3.14
CA VAL A 302 -1.79 11.13 2.97
C VAL A 302 -1.89 11.81 4.33
N THR A 303 -1.04 12.79 4.56
CA THR A 303 -0.96 13.54 5.81
C THR A 303 -0.73 15.04 5.57
N THR A 304 -0.62 15.81 6.64
CA THR A 304 -0.16 17.21 6.63
C THR A 304 0.97 17.37 7.65
N PRO A 305 1.79 18.45 7.58
CA PRO A 305 2.92 18.64 8.50
C PRO A 305 2.56 18.78 9.98
N GLN A 306 1.27 18.95 10.31
CA GLN A 306 0.82 19.19 11.69
C GLN A 306 1.09 18.00 12.61
N LYS A 307 1.56 18.25 13.83
CA LYS A 307 1.83 17.24 14.87
C LYS A 307 0.61 16.32 15.16
N LEU A 308 -0.61 16.87 15.15
CA LEU A 308 -1.82 16.07 15.35
C LEU A 308 -2.06 15.07 14.21
N ALA A 309 -1.73 15.43 12.97
CA ALA A 309 -1.85 14.52 11.84
C ALA A 309 -0.84 13.38 11.95
N PHE A 310 0.38 13.63 12.43
CA PHE A 310 1.40 12.60 12.67
C PHE A 310 0.89 11.48 13.60
N ILE A 311 0.29 11.85 14.77
CA ILE A 311 -0.21 10.86 15.75
C ILE A 311 -1.29 9.95 15.14
N ASP A 312 -2.15 10.50 14.29
CA ASP A 312 -3.19 9.71 13.65
C ASP A 312 -2.63 8.83 12.53
N VAL A 313 -1.67 9.34 11.76
CA VAL A 313 -0.99 8.57 10.69
C VAL A 313 -0.19 7.40 11.27
N GLU A 314 0.47 7.58 12.41
CA GLU A 314 1.14 6.50 13.14
C GLU A 314 0.19 5.32 13.37
N LYS A 315 -1.04 5.58 13.83
CA LYS A 315 -2.06 4.54 14.02
C LYS A 315 -2.43 3.84 12.71
N GLY A 316 -2.53 4.62 11.61
CA GLY A 316 -2.83 4.07 10.29
C GLY A 316 -1.73 3.18 9.75
N VAL A 317 -0.47 3.60 9.82
CA VAL A 317 0.68 2.78 9.39
C VAL A 317 0.75 1.48 10.20
N ARG A 318 0.55 1.55 11.52
CA ARG A 318 0.49 0.36 12.38
C ARG A 318 -0.70 -0.55 12.02
N MET A 319 -1.86 0.02 11.66
CA MET A 319 -3.02 -0.74 11.19
C MET A 319 -2.69 -1.50 9.89
N PHE A 320 -2.14 -0.82 8.89
CA PHE A 320 -1.74 -1.46 7.63
C PHE A 320 -0.70 -2.55 7.86
N SER A 321 0.30 -2.30 8.70
CA SER A 321 1.32 -3.30 9.02
C SER A 321 0.72 -4.55 9.66
N LYS A 322 -0.23 -4.42 10.60
CA LYS A 322 -0.95 -5.56 11.20
C LYS A 322 -1.75 -6.36 10.18
N LEU A 323 -2.26 -5.71 9.16
CA LEU A 323 -2.99 -6.33 8.05
C LEU A 323 -2.08 -6.81 6.92
N ARG A 324 -0.76 -6.73 7.11
CA ARG A 324 0.27 -7.12 6.13
C ARG A 324 0.21 -6.32 4.83
N VAL A 325 -0.30 -5.09 4.89
CA VAL A 325 -0.33 -4.16 3.77
C VAL A 325 0.86 -3.20 3.88
N PRO A 326 1.83 -3.24 2.96
CA PRO A 326 2.99 -2.35 3.00
C PRO A 326 2.59 -0.91 2.64
N CYS A 327 3.09 0.07 3.41
CA CYS A 327 3.01 1.48 3.07
C CYS A 327 4.20 1.85 2.17
N VAL A 328 3.95 2.21 0.92
CA VAL A 328 5.02 2.47 -0.07
C VAL A 328 5.36 3.94 -0.25
N ALA A 329 4.48 4.84 0.18
CA ALA A 329 4.71 6.27 0.11
C ALA A 329 3.91 7.04 1.18
N VAL A 330 4.48 8.15 1.61
CA VAL A 330 3.81 9.22 2.35
C VAL A 330 3.67 10.44 1.44
N VAL A 331 2.45 10.96 1.32
CA VAL A 331 2.18 12.25 0.68
C VAL A 331 1.88 13.27 1.78
N GLU A 332 2.86 14.12 2.09
CA GLU A 332 2.70 15.23 3.02
C GLU A 332 2.10 16.41 2.27
N ASN A 333 0.78 16.50 2.30
CA ASN A 333 0.03 17.54 1.61
C ASN A 333 0.07 18.86 2.40
N MET A 334 -0.11 19.98 1.71
CA MET A 334 -0.07 21.33 2.29
C MET A 334 1.26 21.62 3.01
N SER A 335 2.37 21.05 2.49
CA SER A 335 3.69 21.16 3.12
C SER A 335 4.24 22.57 3.08
N TYR A 336 3.97 23.28 2.01
CA TYR A 336 4.49 24.63 1.83
C TYR A 336 3.61 25.45 0.87
N PHE A 337 3.84 26.73 0.90
CA PHE A 337 3.28 27.72 -0.03
C PHE A 337 4.40 28.64 -0.51
N ASP A 338 4.53 28.79 -1.80
CA ASP A 338 5.50 29.72 -2.40
C ASP A 338 4.81 31.07 -2.60
N GLY A 339 5.31 32.09 -1.91
CA GLY A 339 4.75 33.45 -1.95
C GLY A 339 5.24 34.25 -3.16
N ASP A 340 4.51 35.30 -3.53
CA ASP A 340 4.86 36.22 -4.62
C ASP A 340 6.19 36.94 -4.39
N ASP A 341 6.69 36.96 -3.14
CA ASP A 341 8.00 37.48 -2.76
C ASP A 341 9.16 36.54 -3.02
N GLY A 342 8.89 35.37 -3.61
CA GLY A 342 9.86 34.32 -3.90
C GLY A 342 10.31 33.53 -2.66
N LYS A 343 9.61 33.66 -1.53
CA LYS A 343 9.90 32.90 -0.32
C LYS A 343 8.93 31.74 -0.16
N ARG A 344 9.47 30.66 0.37
CA ARG A 344 8.69 29.48 0.74
C ARG A 344 8.24 29.56 2.19
N TYR A 345 6.95 29.49 2.40
CA TYR A 345 6.30 29.49 3.70
C TYR A 345 5.81 28.09 4.06
N LYS A 346 5.92 27.72 5.34
CA LYS A 346 5.46 26.42 5.87
C LYS A 346 4.39 26.65 6.96
N PRO A 347 3.15 26.98 6.56
CA PRO A 347 2.12 27.44 7.51
C PRO A 347 1.71 26.36 8.52
N PHE A 348 1.91 25.10 8.21
CA PHE A 348 1.54 23.97 9.07
C PHE A 348 2.75 23.29 9.75
N GLY A 349 3.94 23.92 9.69
CA GLY A 349 5.18 23.34 10.22
C GLY A 349 5.88 22.44 9.22
N GLU A 350 6.78 21.57 9.72
CA GLU A 350 7.60 20.68 8.89
C GLU A 350 8.03 19.41 9.65
N GLY A 351 8.48 18.40 8.90
CA GLY A 351 9.18 17.22 9.42
C GLY A 351 8.29 16.05 9.84
N SER A 352 6.96 16.19 9.85
CA SER A 352 6.07 15.08 10.24
C SER A 352 6.12 13.92 9.25
N GLY A 353 6.14 14.21 7.94
CA GLY A 353 6.23 13.17 6.90
C GLY A 353 7.57 12.43 6.95
N GLN A 354 8.68 13.18 7.09
CA GLN A 354 10.01 12.58 7.19
C GLN A 354 10.12 11.66 8.41
N ARG A 355 9.58 12.09 9.55
CA ARG A 355 9.55 11.28 10.76
C ARG A 355 8.78 9.97 10.59
N ILE A 356 7.67 9.96 9.83
CA ILE A 356 6.94 8.73 9.52
C ILE A 356 7.83 7.78 8.70
N CYS A 357 8.53 8.31 7.69
CA CYS A 357 9.45 7.53 6.89
C CYS A 357 10.58 6.93 7.73
N ASP A 358 11.19 7.72 8.60
CA ASP A 358 12.31 7.29 9.45
C ASP A 358 11.89 6.28 10.52
N ASP A 359 10.75 6.51 11.18
CA ASP A 359 10.29 5.67 12.29
C ASP A 359 9.67 4.33 11.81
N TYR A 360 9.03 4.32 10.63
CA TYR A 360 8.31 3.15 10.09
C TYR A 360 8.94 2.57 8.82
N GLY A 361 9.98 3.18 8.28
CA GLY A 361 10.69 2.71 7.10
C GLY A 361 9.94 2.89 5.80
N VAL A 362 8.91 3.76 5.75
CA VAL A 362 8.21 4.04 4.49
C VAL A 362 9.21 4.64 3.48
N PRO A 363 9.38 4.03 2.30
CA PRO A 363 10.54 4.33 1.45
C PRO A 363 10.48 5.70 0.74
N ASN A 364 9.29 6.29 0.61
CA ASN A 364 9.11 7.49 -0.21
C ASN A 364 8.29 8.57 0.50
N LEU A 365 8.76 9.81 0.42
CA LEU A 365 8.06 11.01 0.90
C LEU A 365 7.89 11.99 -0.25
N PHE A 366 6.65 12.47 -0.44
CA PHE A 366 6.33 13.53 -1.39
C PHE A 366 5.69 14.70 -0.67
N GLN A 367 6.25 15.88 -0.84
CA GLN A 367 5.74 17.12 -0.25
C GLN A 367 4.97 17.91 -1.30
N MET A 368 3.66 18.06 -1.06
CA MET A 368 2.76 18.78 -1.97
C MET A 368 2.59 20.21 -1.53
N PRO A 369 2.68 21.19 -2.44
CA PRO A 369 2.44 22.59 -2.14
C PRO A 369 0.95 22.89 -1.90
N ILE A 370 0.68 24.02 -1.27
CA ILE A 370 -0.63 24.65 -1.27
C ILE A 370 -0.75 25.45 -2.56
N VAL A 371 -1.61 24.99 -3.48
CA VAL A 371 -1.83 25.63 -4.78
C VAL A 371 -3.33 25.84 -4.98
N PRO A 372 -3.78 27.10 -5.21
CA PRO A 372 -5.19 27.39 -5.45
C PRO A 372 -5.79 26.60 -6.61
N ASP A 373 -5.03 26.40 -7.70
CA ASP A 373 -5.47 25.68 -8.89
C ASP A 373 -5.82 24.22 -8.61
N LEU A 374 -5.14 23.58 -7.64
CA LEU A 374 -5.45 22.20 -7.24
C LEU A 374 -6.86 22.08 -6.64
N SER A 375 -7.27 23.09 -5.86
CA SER A 375 -8.64 23.18 -5.33
C SER A 375 -9.64 23.50 -6.43
N ALA A 376 -9.36 24.53 -7.25
CA ALA A 376 -10.24 24.95 -8.33
C ALA A 376 -10.48 23.82 -9.36
N CYS A 377 -9.46 23.06 -9.70
CA CYS A 377 -9.58 21.88 -10.56
C CYS A 377 -10.45 20.80 -9.93
N GLY A 378 -10.29 20.53 -8.63
CA GLY A 378 -11.15 19.60 -7.88
C GLY A 378 -12.62 20.04 -7.88
N ASP A 379 -12.90 21.33 -7.72
CA ASP A 379 -14.26 21.88 -7.70
C ASP A 379 -14.92 21.93 -9.09
N THR A 380 -14.13 21.97 -10.15
CA THR A 380 -14.61 21.97 -11.54
C THR A 380 -14.67 20.59 -12.19
N GLY A 381 -14.34 19.54 -11.45
CA GLY A 381 -14.38 18.16 -11.95
C GLY A 381 -13.32 17.83 -12.99
N ARG A 382 -12.19 18.55 -12.99
CA ARG A 382 -11.07 18.35 -13.90
C ARG A 382 -9.77 18.19 -13.12
N PRO A 383 -9.25 16.97 -12.95
CA PRO A 383 -8.01 16.72 -12.23
C PRO A 383 -6.85 17.60 -12.72
N LEU A 384 -6.09 18.20 -11.81
CA LEU A 384 -5.04 19.18 -12.17
C LEU A 384 -3.98 18.57 -13.10
N VAL A 385 -3.61 17.32 -12.91
CA VAL A 385 -2.62 16.62 -13.75
C VAL A 385 -3.04 16.51 -15.23
N LEU A 386 -4.35 16.59 -15.53
CA LEU A 386 -4.88 16.65 -16.89
C LEU A 386 -4.93 18.08 -17.43
N VAL A 387 -5.14 19.07 -16.56
CA VAL A 387 -5.24 20.48 -16.95
C VAL A 387 -3.86 21.08 -17.21
N ASP A 388 -2.91 20.78 -16.34
CA ASP A 388 -1.52 21.23 -16.43
C ASP A 388 -0.54 20.05 -16.22
N PRO A 389 -0.37 19.19 -17.24
CA PRO A 389 0.48 18.00 -17.12
C PRO A 389 1.97 18.31 -17.02
N ALA A 390 2.40 19.52 -17.36
CA ALA A 390 3.79 19.97 -17.27
C ALA A 390 4.09 20.79 -16.00
N GLY A 391 3.06 21.16 -15.25
CA GLY A 391 3.19 21.96 -14.04
C GLY A 391 3.88 21.23 -12.88
N ASP A 392 4.38 22.00 -11.92
CA ASP A 392 5.15 21.49 -10.78
C ASP A 392 4.38 20.42 -9.98
N VAL A 393 3.09 20.63 -9.76
CA VAL A 393 2.24 19.68 -9.03
C VAL A 393 2.11 18.37 -9.80
N ALA A 394 1.92 18.42 -11.13
CA ALA A 394 1.85 17.24 -11.97
C ALA A 394 3.18 16.47 -11.98
N GLN A 395 4.31 17.17 -11.96
CA GLN A 395 5.64 16.54 -11.84
C GLN A 395 5.81 15.81 -10.49
N ILE A 396 5.33 16.39 -9.38
CA ILE A 396 5.36 15.71 -8.08
C ILE A 396 4.48 14.46 -8.09
N TYR A 397 3.27 14.53 -8.67
CA TYR A 397 2.41 13.34 -8.84
C TYR A 397 3.05 12.31 -9.78
N GLY A 398 3.75 12.76 -10.84
CA GLY A 398 4.52 11.91 -11.74
C GLY A 398 5.60 11.13 -11.00
N ALA A 399 6.38 11.81 -10.15
CA ALA A 399 7.39 11.19 -9.31
C ALA A 399 6.76 10.23 -8.28
N ALA A 400 5.62 10.60 -7.69
CA ALA A 400 4.91 9.76 -6.74
C ALA A 400 4.37 8.48 -7.40
N ALA A 401 3.72 8.60 -8.56
CA ALA A 401 3.22 7.48 -9.34
C ALA A 401 4.37 6.54 -9.75
N ALA A 402 5.47 7.08 -10.25
CA ALA A 402 6.66 6.32 -10.62
C ALA A 402 7.20 5.50 -9.44
N LYS A 403 7.31 6.11 -8.25
CA LYS A 403 7.77 5.40 -7.05
C LYS A 403 6.77 4.35 -6.55
N VAL A 404 5.48 4.62 -6.62
CA VAL A 404 4.45 3.61 -6.29
C VAL A 404 4.57 2.40 -7.23
N VAL A 405 4.71 2.63 -8.54
CA VAL A 405 4.91 1.55 -9.54
C VAL A 405 6.17 0.74 -9.21
N GLN A 406 7.29 1.42 -8.94
CA GLN A 406 8.57 0.79 -8.60
C GLN A 406 8.48 -0.06 -7.33
N GLU A 407 7.89 0.46 -6.26
CA GLU A 407 7.75 -0.28 -5.00
C GLU A 407 6.82 -1.49 -5.16
N VAL A 408 5.72 -1.35 -5.91
CA VAL A 408 4.82 -2.47 -6.22
C VAL A 408 5.55 -3.58 -6.99
N ALA A 409 6.38 -3.22 -7.98
CA ALA A 409 7.20 -4.19 -8.71
C ALA A 409 8.20 -4.92 -7.80
N LYS A 410 8.86 -4.19 -6.89
CA LYS A 410 9.75 -4.80 -5.88
C LYS A 410 9.03 -5.76 -4.93
N LEU A 411 7.79 -5.45 -4.55
CA LEU A 411 6.98 -6.33 -3.71
C LEU A 411 6.67 -7.68 -4.41
N GLN A 412 6.49 -7.67 -5.73
CA GLN A 412 6.29 -8.89 -6.51
C GLN A 412 7.55 -9.76 -6.59
N ALA A 413 8.73 -9.14 -6.63
CA ALA A 413 10.01 -9.87 -6.61
C ALA A 413 10.30 -10.59 -5.28
N GLY A 414 9.51 -10.31 -4.25
CA GLY A 414 9.62 -10.90 -2.91
C GLY A 414 10.37 -10.02 -1.90
N PRO A 415 10.29 -10.37 -0.62
CA PRO A 415 10.88 -9.57 0.45
C PRO A 415 12.42 -9.65 0.42
N LYS A 416 13.08 -8.50 0.62
CA LYS A 416 14.54 -8.40 0.73
C LYS A 416 15.13 -8.96 2.04
N GLY A 417 14.28 -9.36 2.99
CA GLY A 417 14.73 -9.86 4.27
C GLY A 417 13.74 -10.81 4.92
N SER A 418 14.21 -11.53 5.91
CA SER A 418 13.41 -12.38 6.78
C SER A 418 13.86 -12.23 8.22
N LEU A 419 12.92 -12.43 9.14
CA LEU A 419 13.18 -12.48 10.57
C LEU A 419 12.47 -13.73 11.11
N ALA A 420 13.19 -14.53 11.88
CA ALA A 420 12.66 -15.72 12.52
C ALA A 420 13.20 -15.82 13.95
N LEU A 421 12.45 -16.45 14.84
CA LEU A 421 12.99 -16.93 16.10
C LEU A 421 13.99 -18.05 15.80
N ASP A 422 15.14 -18.00 16.43
CA ASP A 422 16.07 -19.12 16.39
C ASP A 422 15.61 -20.18 17.38
N GLU A 423 14.89 -21.20 16.88
CA GLU A 423 14.40 -22.31 17.71
C GLU A 423 15.56 -23.21 18.22
N GLU A 424 16.72 -23.17 17.57
CA GLU A 424 17.91 -23.94 17.98
C GLU A 424 18.80 -23.16 18.98
N GLY A 425 18.48 -21.88 19.22
CA GLY A 425 19.16 -20.98 20.13
C GLY A 425 20.61 -20.65 19.72
N VAL A 426 20.91 -19.39 19.58
CA VAL A 426 22.28 -18.94 19.76
C VAL A 426 22.61 -19.23 21.23
N ALA A 427 23.47 -20.23 21.46
CA ALA A 427 23.71 -20.85 22.75
C ALA A 427 23.77 -19.82 23.89
N GLY A 428 22.83 -19.93 24.82
CA GLY A 428 22.77 -19.14 26.05
C GLY A 428 22.09 -17.77 25.96
N VAL A 429 21.39 -17.44 24.88
CA VAL A 429 20.60 -16.19 24.78
C VAL A 429 19.16 -16.52 24.45
N ASP A 430 18.31 -16.51 25.48
CA ASP A 430 16.87 -16.65 25.30
C ASP A 430 16.33 -15.45 24.51
N GLY A 431 15.41 -15.71 23.57
CA GLY A 431 14.80 -14.68 22.74
C GLY A 431 15.69 -14.12 21.65
N ALA A 432 16.72 -14.85 21.20
CA ALA A 432 17.52 -14.45 20.05
C ALA A 432 16.69 -14.51 18.74
N LEU A 433 16.85 -13.49 17.90
CA LEU A 433 16.20 -13.38 16.62
C LEU A 433 17.21 -13.60 15.50
N ARG A 434 16.91 -14.52 14.61
CA ARG A 434 17.66 -14.75 13.38
C ARG A 434 17.17 -13.79 12.30
N VAL A 435 18.06 -12.98 11.78
CA VAL A 435 17.80 -12.01 10.71
C VAL A 435 18.62 -12.38 9.47
N GLN A 436 17.97 -12.39 8.33
CA GLN A 436 18.62 -12.67 7.06
C GLN A 436 18.21 -11.60 6.05
N LEU A 437 19.18 -10.88 5.48
CA LEU A 437 18.97 -9.81 4.53
C LEU A 437 19.69 -10.12 3.22
N ALA A 438 19.03 -9.85 2.09
CA ALA A 438 19.58 -10.08 0.76
C ALA A 438 20.84 -9.22 0.51
N ASP A 439 20.81 -7.96 0.98
CA ASP A 439 21.90 -6.98 0.79
C ASP A 439 23.19 -7.36 1.52
N GLU A 440 23.15 -8.27 2.51
CA GLU A 440 24.30 -8.80 3.22
C GLU A 440 24.80 -10.17 2.67
N GLY A 441 24.48 -10.48 1.41
CA GLY A 441 24.83 -11.75 0.78
C GLY A 441 24.03 -12.94 1.32
N GLY A 442 22.89 -12.67 1.97
CA GLY A 442 22.00 -13.69 2.50
C GLY A 442 22.52 -14.43 3.73
N MET A 443 23.65 -13.99 4.32
CA MET A 443 24.19 -14.59 5.55
C MET A 443 23.35 -14.19 6.76
N PRO A 444 22.86 -15.13 7.56
CA PRO A 444 22.07 -14.81 8.74
C PRO A 444 22.96 -14.19 9.84
N PHE A 445 22.41 -13.21 10.55
CA PHE A 445 22.97 -12.70 11.80
C PHE A 445 21.92 -12.75 12.92
N TYR A 446 22.36 -12.53 14.15
CA TYR A 446 21.50 -12.69 15.31
C TYR A 446 21.50 -11.43 16.16
N VAL A 447 20.32 -11.06 16.68
CA VAL A 447 20.11 -9.93 17.58
C VAL A 447 19.25 -10.36 18.77
N ARG A 448 19.34 -9.66 19.90
CA ARG A 448 18.45 -9.91 21.04
C ARG A 448 17.06 -9.35 20.80
N GLY A 449 16.03 -10.11 21.15
CA GLY A 449 14.65 -9.65 21.07
C GLY A 449 14.41 -8.39 21.92
N CYS A 450 14.98 -8.31 23.12
CA CYS A 450 14.89 -7.14 23.98
C CYS A 450 15.51 -5.87 23.34
N ASP A 451 16.60 -6.00 22.59
CA ASP A 451 17.23 -4.85 21.92
C ASP A 451 16.34 -4.35 20.76
N VAL A 452 15.74 -5.29 20.00
CA VAL A 452 14.75 -4.93 18.98
C VAL A 452 13.53 -4.26 19.62
N ARG A 453 13.01 -4.81 20.73
CA ARG A 453 11.86 -4.23 21.43
C ARG A 453 12.15 -2.83 21.98
N ARG A 454 13.36 -2.61 22.51
CA ARG A 454 13.82 -1.32 23.03
C ARG A 454 14.15 -0.29 21.95
N SER A 455 14.40 -0.72 20.70
CA SER A 455 14.66 0.19 19.59
C SER A 455 13.42 0.98 19.14
N ASP A 456 12.22 0.58 19.55
CA ASP A 456 11.01 1.36 19.29
C ASP A 456 11.00 2.63 20.14
N LYS A 457 11.00 3.77 19.49
CA LYS A 457 11.04 5.09 20.14
C LYS A 457 9.83 5.35 21.04
N SER A 458 8.70 4.68 20.79
CA SER A 458 7.52 4.77 21.65
C SER A 458 7.68 4.00 22.97
N ALA A 459 8.59 3.00 23.00
CA ALA A 459 8.93 2.26 24.20
C ALA A 459 9.85 3.03 25.16
N THR A 460 10.61 3.99 24.64
CA THR A 460 11.58 4.81 25.38
C THR A 460 11.07 6.21 25.68
N ALA A 461 9.75 6.40 25.76
CA ALA A 461 9.10 7.71 25.84
C ALA A 461 9.73 8.65 26.89
N ASP A 462 10.68 9.44 26.44
CA ASP A 462 11.02 10.71 27.08
C ASP A 462 9.79 11.64 27.00
N GLY A 463 9.11 11.77 28.13
CA GLY A 463 8.30 12.91 28.59
C GLY A 463 7.15 13.48 27.76
N GLU A 464 7.21 13.53 26.45
CA GLU A 464 6.20 14.25 25.64
C GLU A 464 5.06 13.38 25.08
N SER A 465 5.28 12.10 24.87
CA SER A 465 4.24 11.15 24.42
C SER A 465 3.32 10.68 25.54
N LYS A 466 3.74 10.82 26.82
CA LYS A 466 2.98 10.39 28.02
C LYS A 466 1.65 11.12 28.26
N LYS A 467 1.34 12.17 27.51
CA LYS A 467 0.08 12.92 27.68
C LYS A 467 -1.11 12.32 26.93
N ALA A 468 -0.92 11.35 26.04
CA ALA A 468 -1.99 10.73 25.27
C ALA A 468 -2.51 9.41 25.87
N ASP A 469 -1.71 8.69 26.67
CA ASP A 469 -2.12 7.46 27.34
C ASP A 469 -2.37 7.70 28.83
N PHE A 470 -3.49 8.32 29.14
CA PHE A 470 -3.94 8.60 30.53
C PHE A 470 -4.37 7.33 31.32
N LEU A 471 -4.18 6.13 30.79
CA LEU A 471 -4.70 4.88 31.38
C LEU A 471 -3.66 3.78 31.67
N MET A 472 -2.36 4.01 31.44
CA MET A 472 -1.33 3.03 31.82
C MET A 472 -0.27 3.67 32.72
N ASP A 473 -0.50 3.61 34.01
CA ASP A 473 0.54 3.76 35.04
C ASP A 473 1.56 2.62 34.90
N GLY A 474 2.82 2.96 34.61
CA GLY A 474 3.97 2.07 34.70
C GLY A 474 4.48 1.58 33.35
N VAL A 475 5.54 2.24 32.83
CA VAL A 475 6.41 1.61 31.82
C VAL A 475 7.03 0.38 32.47
N THR A 476 6.48 -0.80 32.19
CA THR A 476 7.10 -2.06 32.59
C THR A 476 8.42 -2.18 31.86
N PRO A 477 9.56 -2.36 32.55
CA PRO A 477 10.82 -2.53 31.87
C PRO A 477 10.76 -3.75 30.94
N VAL A 478 11.27 -3.60 29.71
CA VAL A 478 11.32 -4.71 28.75
C VAL A 478 12.19 -5.82 29.32
N PRO A 479 11.68 -7.04 29.54
CA PRO A 479 12.48 -8.17 30.02
C PRO A 479 13.64 -8.48 29.09
N ASP A 480 14.77 -8.93 29.62
CA ASP A 480 15.94 -9.26 28.80
C ASP A 480 15.77 -10.54 27.98
N ASP A 481 14.86 -11.41 28.40
CA ASP A 481 14.49 -12.69 27.79
C ASP A 481 13.23 -12.61 26.91
N ILE A 482 12.73 -11.39 26.62
CA ILE A 482 11.52 -11.24 25.82
C ILE A 482 11.73 -11.79 24.42
N ALA A 483 10.85 -12.69 24.03
CA ALA A 483 10.79 -13.25 22.68
C ALA A 483 9.49 -12.83 21.97
N PRO A 484 9.47 -12.56 20.68
CA PRO A 484 8.25 -12.24 19.96
C PRO A 484 7.30 -13.43 19.87
N VAL A 485 6.00 -13.15 19.91
CA VAL A 485 4.96 -14.15 19.68
C VAL A 485 4.83 -14.47 18.20
N GLU A 486 4.92 -13.42 17.37
CA GLU A 486 4.81 -13.51 15.92
C GLU A 486 5.65 -12.40 15.28
N ALA A 487 6.27 -12.71 14.14
CA ALA A 487 6.95 -11.75 13.32
C ALA A 487 6.68 -12.03 11.83
N HIS A 488 6.41 -10.98 11.06
CA HIS A 488 6.23 -11.10 9.61
C HIS A 488 6.77 -9.87 8.89
N VAL A 489 7.25 -10.07 7.67
CA VAL A 489 7.82 -9.01 6.86
C VAL A 489 6.70 -8.11 6.34
N VAL A 490 6.94 -6.80 6.35
CA VAL A 490 6.06 -5.76 5.81
C VAL A 490 6.82 -5.05 4.69
N GLY A 491 6.40 -5.29 3.47
CA GLY A 491 7.10 -4.76 2.31
C GLY A 491 8.55 -5.25 2.22
N ASN A 492 9.41 -4.39 1.67
CA ASN A 492 10.85 -4.65 1.53
C ASN A 492 11.70 -3.89 2.55
N TYR A 493 11.09 -3.33 3.61
CA TYR A 493 11.73 -2.34 4.46
C TYR A 493 11.62 -2.62 5.97
N ALA A 494 10.66 -3.43 6.44
CA ALA A 494 10.41 -3.60 7.86
C ALA A 494 9.86 -4.99 8.21
N VAL A 495 9.82 -5.26 9.50
CA VAL A 495 9.17 -6.42 10.11
C VAL A 495 8.16 -5.95 11.13
N GLN A 496 6.95 -6.48 11.05
CA GLN A 496 5.92 -6.36 12.08
C GLN A 496 6.16 -7.44 13.13
N ILE A 497 6.27 -7.04 14.40
CA ILE A 497 6.54 -7.92 15.51
C ILE A 497 5.43 -7.78 16.55
N SER A 498 4.84 -8.89 16.97
CA SER A 498 3.89 -8.96 18.07
C SER A 498 4.59 -9.50 19.31
N TRP A 499 4.56 -8.75 20.40
CA TRP A 499 5.22 -9.10 21.65
C TRP A 499 4.25 -9.69 22.67
N PRO A 500 4.74 -10.48 23.67
CA PRO A 500 3.88 -11.11 24.70
C PRO A 500 3.11 -10.13 25.58
N ASP A 501 3.62 -8.90 25.70
CA ASP A 501 2.98 -7.79 26.43
C ASP A 501 1.80 -7.14 25.66
N GLY A 502 1.45 -7.71 24.48
CA GLY A 502 0.42 -7.18 23.58
C GLY A 502 0.89 -5.99 22.74
N PHE A 503 2.14 -5.57 22.86
CA PHE A 503 2.70 -4.51 22.04
C PHE A 503 2.94 -5.01 20.61
N SER A 504 2.70 -4.13 19.64
CA SER A 504 2.88 -4.38 18.23
C SER A 504 3.85 -3.36 17.67
N GLN A 505 5.02 -3.82 17.24
CA GLN A 505 6.13 -3.01 16.78
C GLN A 505 6.32 -3.16 15.25
N VAL A 506 6.62 -2.07 14.58
CA VAL A 506 7.18 -2.08 13.22
C VAL A 506 8.65 -1.72 13.35
N ALA A 507 9.54 -2.69 13.14
CA ALA A 507 10.98 -2.50 13.19
C ALA A 507 11.53 -2.49 11.76
N THR A 508 12.19 -1.42 11.34
CA THR A 508 12.80 -1.37 10.01
C THR A 508 14.04 -2.26 9.94
N PHE A 509 14.35 -2.82 8.77
CA PHE A 509 15.59 -3.58 8.61
C PHE A 509 16.81 -2.74 8.97
N ALA A 510 16.82 -1.45 8.63
CA ALA A 510 17.90 -0.53 9.00
C ALA A 510 18.06 -0.38 10.53
N GLN A 511 16.94 -0.29 11.27
CA GLN A 511 16.99 -0.25 12.74
C GLN A 511 17.55 -1.55 13.30
N ILE A 512 17.14 -2.71 12.77
CA ILE A 512 17.63 -4.03 13.21
C ILE A 512 19.12 -4.20 12.88
N GLN A 513 19.57 -3.76 11.71
CA GLN A 513 21.00 -3.79 11.30
C GLN A 513 21.89 -2.95 12.21
N ALA A 514 21.37 -1.85 12.77
CA ALA A 514 22.10 -0.97 13.68
C ALA A 514 22.27 -1.55 15.09
N LEU A 515 21.58 -2.65 15.42
CA LEU A 515 21.66 -3.29 16.73
C LEU A 515 22.95 -4.12 16.87
N SER A 516 23.37 -4.33 18.13
CA SER A 516 24.50 -5.19 18.44
C SER A 516 24.23 -6.64 18.05
N ARG A 517 25.11 -7.20 17.20
CA ARG A 517 25.01 -8.59 16.74
C ARG A 517 25.51 -9.55 17.80
N LEU A 518 24.81 -10.64 17.99
CA LEU A 518 25.27 -11.74 18.81
C LEU A 518 26.34 -12.55 18.05
N PRO A 519 27.38 -13.06 18.75
CA PRO A 519 28.41 -13.87 18.11
C PRO A 519 27.82 -15.17 17.55
N ALA A 520 28.06 -15.45 16.27
CA ALA A 520 27.65 -16.71 15.66
C ALA A 520 28.41 -17.88 16.34
N GLY A 521 27.66 -18.82 16.95
CA GLY A 521 28.22 -20.11 17.37
C GLY A 521 28.92 -20.19 18.72
N ALA A 522 28.62 -19.32 19.68
CA ALA A 522 29.01 -19.57 21.08
C ALA A 522 28.20 -20.76 21.66
N LYS A 523 28.64 -21.99 21.38
CA LYS A 523 28.21 -23.14 22.17
C LYS A 523 28.77 -22.92 23.57
N VAL A 524 27.90 -22.71 24.54
CA VAL A 524 28.27 -22.84 25.95
C VAL A 524 28.50 -24.31 26.18
N GLU A 525 29.76 -24.71 26.43
CA GLU A 525 30.07 -26.01 27.03
C GLU A 525 29.39 -26.06 28.40
N ALA A 526 28.55 -27.05 28.61
CA ALA A 526 27.78 -27.32 29.81
C ALA A 526 28.67 -27.67 31.01
#